data_ce5389d145b12e9921269f1ab7fd2636
#
_entry.id   ce5389d145b12e9921269f1ab7fd2636
#
_cell.length_a   1.000
_cell.length_b   1.000
_cell.length_c   1.000
_cell.angle_alpha   90.00
_cell.angle_beta   90.00
_cell.angle_gamma   90.00
#
_symmetry.space_group_name_H-M   'P 1'
#
loop_
_entity.id
_entity.type
_entity.pdbx_description
1 polymer ?
#
loop_
_entity_poly.entity_id
_entity_poly.type
_entity_poly.pdbx_seq_one_letter_code
_entity_poly.pdbx_strand_id
1 'polypeptide(L)'
;QRSLAAGRGCRTAQSVVPRREPPSFPPGAGSRLPCPAPAPPAWLEIPVGRNCCSSLLSEQTLSPFQCQFRCCLPLPQVFNDPIHGHIEIHPLLVRIIDTPQFQRLRYIKQLGGTYFVFPGASHNRFEHSLGVGYLAGCLVRALKERQPELDITQRDILCVEIAGLCHDLGHGPFSHMFDGRFIPLVRPNLKWKHESASVEMFEHLITSNKLEKVMEDYGLVLQEDMNFIKEQIGGPIDENTREKSWPYVGRPKEKSFLYEIVANKKNGIDVDKWDYFARDCHHLGIQNNFDYKRLLKFTRVCEVNSQKLICTRDKEVGNLYDMFHTRNCLHRRAYQHKVGNIIEIMITEALQKADPYFKIEGSKGTPYRISTAMEDMEAYTKLTDHVYLEILHSSCPELAEAREILRKIERRELYKFLGDTHPEKGKEIAKVMSPKNPPLVEPKAEDFIVDVINMDYGMEEQNPIDKVLFYCKADPTKAVRITKEQVSKLLPETFAEQVIRVYCKNQDPDTVSAAKQYFIQWCIRRDFTKPQDCDVVAPHLTPMKKSWNNIQEAECRTAAEPSCKQRLPFDE
;
A
#
# COMPACT_ATOMS: atom_id res chain seq x y z
N GLN A 1 22.92 31.31 53.58
CA GLN A 1 22.77 31.20 55.07
C GLN A 1 21.71 30.19 55.41
N ARG A 2 22.17 29.10 56.07
CA ARG A 2 21.49 28.29 57.11
C ARG A 2 20.14 27.62 56.72
N SER A 3 19.94 26.38 56.78
CA SER A 3 20.32 25.19 57.60
C SER A 3 19.08 24.57 58.23
N LEU A 4 19.10 23.23 58.34
CA LEU A 4 18.38 22.31 59.25
C LEU A 4 16.96 21.91 58.78
N ALA A 5 16.68 20.67 58.49
CA ALA A 5 16.88 19.34 59.11
C ALA A 5 15.57 18.80 59.74
N ALA A 6 15.45 17.48 59.66
CA ALA A 6 14.52 16.54 60.29
C ALA A 6 13.20 16.32 59.50
N GLY A 7 12.86 15.16 58.92
CA GLY A 7 13.03 13.82 59.46
C GLY A 7 11.75 13.32 60.08
N ARG A 8 10.96 12.48 59.39
CA ARG A 8 10.14 11.44 60.02
C ARG A 8 9.60 10.49 58.92
N GLY A 9 9.91 9.22 59.09
CA GLY A 9 9.46 8.16 58.22
C GLY A 9 7.99 7.82 58.45
N CYS A 10 7.38 7.30 57.43
CA CYS A 10 6.11 6.61 57.53
C CYS A 10 6.22 5.27 56.79
N ARG A 11 6.01 4.20 57.56
CA ARG A 11 6.00 2.81 57.09
C ARG A 11 4.75 2.58 56.29
N THR A 12 4.88 2.07 55.09
CA THR A 12 3.74 1.51 54.33
C THR A 12 3.70 0.00 54.56
N ALA A 13 2.57 -0.45 55.11
CA ALA A 13 2.25 -1.85 55.29
C ALA A 13 1.91 -2.52 53.96
N GLN A 14 2.59 -3.62 53.68
CA GLN A 14 2.23 -4.54 52.60
C GLN A 14 1.02 -5.36 53.03
N SER A 15 -0.08 -5.29 52.30
CA SER A 15 -1.20 -6.22 52.40
C SER A 15 -0.98 -7.40 51.45
N VAL A 16 -0.73 -8.56 52.00
CA VAL A 16 -0.67 -9.86 51.33
C VAL A 16 -2.09 -10.33 51.07
N VAL A 17 -2.45 -10.57 49.84
CA VAL A 17 -3.70 -11.24 49.41
C VAL A 17 -3.40 -12.73 49.22
N PRO A 18 -4.11 -13.65 49.91
CA PRO A 18 -3.87 -15.08 49.76
C PRO A 18 -4.46 -15.63 48.45
N ARG A 19 -3.65 -16.44 47.75
CA ARG A 19 -4.11 -17.27 46.63
C ARG A 19 -5.09 -18.33 47.10
N ARG A 20 -6.26 -18.43 46.48
CA ARG A 20 -7.19 -19.55 46.60
C ARG A 20 -6.81 -20.63 45.60
N GLU A 21 -6.55 -21.84 46.10
CA GLU A 21 -6.44 -23.06 45.33
C GLU A 21 -7.82 -23.55 44.85
N PRO A 22 -7.91 -24.24 43.66
CA PRO A 22 -9.16 -24.82 43.21
C PRO A 22 -9.43 -26.17 43.93
N PRO A 23 -10.69 -26.54 44.16
CA PRO A 23 -11.04 -27.75 44.89
C PRO A 23 -10.85 -29.01 44.05
N SER A 24 -10.26 -30.04 44.67
CA SER A 24 -10.10 -31.41 44.15
C SER A 24 -11.42 -32.18 44.22
N PHE A 25 -11.76 -32.88 43.12
CA PHE A 25 -12.88 -33.83 43.08
C PHE A 25 -12.38 -35.28 43.28
N PRO A 26 -13.11 -36.14 43.97
CA PRO A 26 -12.77 -37.56 44.14
C PRO A 26 -13.25 -38.43 42.95
N PRO A 27 -12.64 -39.60 42.71
CA PRO A 27 -13.02 -40.49 41.61
C PRO A 27 -14.22 -41.37 42.02
N GLY A 28 -15.27 -41.36 41.19
CA GLY A 28 -16.41 -42.23 41.34
C GLY A 28 -16.84 -42.82 39.99
N ALA A 29 -16.72 -44.14 39.88
CA ALA A 29 -17.17 -44.93 38.73
C ALA A 29 -18.71 -44.96 38.61
N GLY A 30 -19.22 -44.84 37.39
CA GLY A 30 -20.65 -45.03 37.14
C GLY A 30 -21.01 -44.91 35.66
N SER A 31 -21.12 -46.04 34.99
CA SER A 31 -21.66 -46.20 33.66
C SER A 31 -23.08 -45.61 33.53
N ARG A 32 -23.31 -44.65 32.63
CA ARG A 32 -24.65 -44.32 32.14
C ARG A 32 -24.61 -44.05 30.63
N LEU A 33 -25.64 -44.61 29.97
CA LEU A 33 -25.99 -44.56 28.56
C LEU A 33 -26.07 -43.11 28.00
N PRO A 34 -25.87 -42.91 26.71
CA PRO A 34 -25.90 -41.56 26.10
C PRO A 34 -27.36 -41.06 26.01
N CYS A 35 -27.57 -39.84 26.51
CA CYS A 35 -28.79 -39.08 26.25
C CYS A 35 -28.80 -38.60 24.77
N PRO A 36 -29.95 -38.55 24.12
CA PRO A 36 -30.06 -38.02 22.76
C PRO A 36 -29.80 -36.51 22.73
N ALA A 37 -29.13 -36.06 21.68
CA ALA A 37 -28.88 -34.67 21.39
C ALA A 37 -30.19 -33.85 21.29
N PRO A 38 -30.22 -32.60 21.78
CA PRO A 38 -31.40 -31.76 21.57
C PRO A 38 -31.54 -31.42 20.08
N ALA A 39 -32.77 -31.49 19.58
CA ALA A 39 -33.16 -31.12 18.23
C ALA A 39 -32.77 -29.62 17.98
N PRO A 40 -32.39 -29.27 16.74
CA PRO A 40 -32.15 -27.88 16.40
C PRO A 40 -33.44 -27.06 16.53
N PRO A 41 -33.35 -25.77 16.92
CA PRO A 41 -34.53 -24.91 17.03
C PRO A 41 -35.16 -24.76 15.65
N ALA A 42 -36.47 -24.98 15.60
CA ALA A 42 -37.28 -24.78 14.40
C ALA A 42 -37.14 -23.32 13.94
N TRP A 43 -36.58 -23.12 12.78
CA TRP A 43 -36.64 -21.84 12.08
C TRP A 43 -38.11 -21.56 11.76
N LEU A 44 -38.65 -20.50 12.29
CA LEU A 44 -39.95 -19.97 11.96
C LEU A 44 -40.01 -19.81 10.43
N GLU A 45 -40.81 -20.68 9.79
CA GLU A 45 -41.27 -20.44 8.44
C GLU A 45 -42.11 -19.14 8.43
N ILE A 46 -41.54 -18.08 7.88
CA ILE A 46 -42.28 -16.86 7.57
C ILE A 46 -43.14 -17.23 6.36
N PRO A 47 -44.46 -17.20 6.45
CA PRO A 47 -45.31 -17.45 5.30
C PRO A 47 -45.10 -16.38 4.27
N VAL A 48 -44.75 -16.75 3.05
CA VAL A 48 -44.77 -15.86 1.88
C VAL A 48 -46.23 -15.44 1.64
N GLY A 49 -46.59 -14.37 2.32
CA GLY A 49 -47.87 -13.69 2.11
C GLY A 49 -47.83 -12.93 0.79
N ARG A 50 -48.47 -13.50 -0.24
CA ARG A 50 -48.99 -12.69 -1.34
C ARG A 50 -50.01 -11.71 -0.74
N ASN A 51 -49.77 -10.45 -0.91
CA ASN A 51 -50.64 -9.27 -0.79
C ASN A 51 -50.07 -8.21 0.16
N CYS A 52 -49.27 -7.35 -0.40
CA CYS A 52 -49.09 -6.01 0.12
C CYS A 52 -48.96 -5.00 -1.06
N CYS A 53 -50.06 -4.76 -1.72
CA CYS A 53 -50.24 -3.62 -2.62
C CYS A 53 -51.69 -3.20 -2.57
N SER A 54 -52.08 -2.58 -1.49
CA SER A 54 -53.30 -1.76 -1.50
C SER A 54 -53.29 -0.84 -0.27
N SER A 55 -52.66 0.29 -0.42
CA SER A 55 -53.06 1.60 0.13
C SER A 55 -51.89 2.58 -0.02
N LEU A 56 -52.17 3.66 -0.71
CA LEU A 56 -51.34 4.82 -1.07
C LEU A 56 -50.84 4.81 -2.52
N LEU A 57 -51.77 5.00 -3.45
CA LEU A 57 -51.50 5.48 -4.80
C LEU A 57 -52.42 6.67 -5.12
N SER A 58 -51.83 7.85 -5.13
CA SER A 58 -52.29 8.91 -6.02
C SER A 58 -51.82 8.56 -7.43
N GLU A 59 -52.75 8.55 -8.36
CA GLU A 59 -52.64 8.10 -9.75
C GLU A 59 -51.51 8.78 -10.52
N GLN A 60 -50.48 7.98 -10.88
CA GLN A 60 -49.75 8.12 -12.14
C GLN A 60 -49.60 6.73 -12.73
N THR A 61 -50.34 6.49 -13.81
CA THR A 61 -50.37 5.23 -14.57
C THR A 61 -49.03 4.96 -15.23
N LEU A 62 -48.17 4.16 -14.57
CA LEU A 62 -47.03 3.53 -15.20
C LEU A 62 -47.50 2.27 -15.95
N SER A 63 -47.07 2.09 -17.19
CA SER A 63 -47.42 0.93 -18.01
C SER A 63 -47.01 -0.39 -17.34
N PRO A 64 -47.73 -1.50 -17.57
CA PRO A 64 -47.41 -2.82 -16.99
C PRO A 64 -45.99 -3.30 -17.30
N PHE A 65 -45.38 -2.84 -18.38
CA PHE A 65 -43.99 -3.14 -18.77
C PHE A 65 -42.94 -2.49 -17.86
N GLN A 66 -43.22 -1.31 -17.31
CA GLN A 66 -42.29 -0.63 -16.38
C GLN A 66 -42.31 -1.19 -14.97
N CYS A 67 -43.38 -1.85 -14.57
CA CYS A 67 -43.50 -2.49 -13.26
C CYS A 67 -42.73 -3.84 -13.19
N GLN A 68 -42.62 -4.57 -14.31
CA GLN A 68 -41.95 -5.85 -14.38
C GLN A 68 -40.41 -5.74 -14.30
N PHE A 69 -39.82 -4.63 -14.76
CA PHE A 69 -38.38 -4.38 -14.70
C PHE A 69 -37.88 -3.91 -13.32
N ARG A 70 -38.74 -3.30 -12.49
CA ARG A 70 -38.33 -2.84 -11.14
C ARG A 70 -38.24 -3.96 -10.10
N CYS A 71 -38.88 -5.10 -10.33
CA CYS A 71 -38.89 -6.23 -9.38
C CYS A 71 -37.71 -7.20 -9.52
N CYS A 72 -36.81 -7.01 -10.50
CA CYS A 72 -35.71 -7.94 -10.79
C CYS A 72 -34.30 -7.33 -10.72
N LEU A 73 -34.16 -6.08 -10.24
CA LEU A 73 -32.82 -5.57 -9.98
C LEU A 73 -32.22 -6.31 -8.76
N PRO A 74 -31.02 -6.87 -8.88
CA PRO A 74 -30.36 -7.56 -7.77
C PRO A 74 -30.21 -6.58 -6.59
N LEU A 75 -30.37 -7.12 -5.37
CA LEU A 75 -30.19 -6.35 -4.14
C LEU A 75 -28.71 -5.97 -3.99
N PRO A 76 -28.42 -4.83 -3.32
CA PRO A 76 -27.05 -4.50 -2.95
C PRO A 76 -26.42 -5.59 -2.12
N GLN A 77 -25.13 -5.84 -2.31
CA GLN A 77 -24.36 -6.76 -1.49
C GLN A 77 -23.64 -5.99 -0.38
N VAL A 78 -23.59 -6.56 0.83
CA VAL A 78 -22.90 -5.98 1.98
C VAL A 78 -21.65 -6.80 2.27
N PHE A 79 -20.48 -6.14 2.30
CA PHE A 79 -19.21 -6.72 2.71
C PHE A 79 -18.86 -6.24 4.13
N ASN A 80 -18.36 -7.16 4.95
CA ASN A 80 -17.79 -6.83 6.26
C ASN A 80 -16.32 -6.50 6.10
N ASP A 81 -15.96 -5.24 6.27
CA ASP A 81 -14.58 -4.75 6.16
C ASP A 81 -14.04 -4.34 7.52
N PRO A 82 -12.82 -4.76 7.91
CA PRO A 82 -12.26 -4.46 9.23
C PRO A 82 -11.95 -2.96 9.44
N ILE A 83 -11.86 -2.18 8.36
CA ILE A 83 -11.50 -0.75 8.39
C ILE A 83 -12.74 0.12 8.34
N HIS A 84 -13.66 -0.17 7.41
CA HIS A 84 -14.84 0.66 7.13
C HIS A 84 -16.13 0.12 7.73
N GLY A 85 -16.09 -1.10 8.26
CA GLY A 85 -17.29 -1.78 8.75
C GLY A 85 -18.11 -2.40 7.63
N HIS A 86 -19.43 -2.18 7.63
CA HIS A 86 -20.31 -2.74 6.60
C HIS A 86 -20.30 -1.84 5.36
N ILE A 87 -19.77 -2.36 4.27
CA ILE A 87 -19.73 -1.70 2.97
C ILE A 87 -20.87 -2.23 2.11
N GLU A 88 -21.83 -1.39 1.81
CA GLU A 88 -22.92 -1.69 0.86
C GLU A 88 -22.47 -1.34 -0.56
N ILE A 89 -22.48 -2.32 -1.44
CA ILE A 89 -21.98 -2.21 -2.82
C ILE A 89 -23.15 -2.21 -3.81
N HIS A 90 -23.15 -1.25 -4.72
CA HIS A 90 -24.13 -1.14 -5.79
C HIS A 90 -24.15 -2.40 -6.67
N PRO A 91 -25.32 -2.89 -7.13
CA PRO A 91 -25.42 -4.14 -7.90
C PRO A 91 -24.55 -4.20 -9.17
N LEU A 92 -24.34 -3.09 -9.87
CA LEU A 92 -23.42 -3.05 -11.02
C LEU A 92 -21.97 -3.34 -10.59
N LEU A 93 -21.54 -2.77 -9.46
CA LEU A 93 -20.19 -3.02 -8.93
C LEU A 93 -20.04 -4.48 -8.50
N VAL A 94 -21.08 -5.10 -7.97
CA VAL A 94 -21.08 -6.55 -7.67
C VAL A 94 -20.82 -7.36 -8.94
N ARG A 95 -21.41 -7.00 -10.08
CA ARG A 95 -21.17 -7.66 -11.37
C ARG A 95 -19.71 -7.53 -11.83
N ILE A 96 -19.06 -6.40 -11.52
CA ILE A 96 -17.63 -6.18 -11.79
C ILE A 96 -16.78 -7.02 -10.84
N ILE A 97 -17.11 -7.04 -9.55
CA ILE A 97 -16.42 -7.84 -8.53
C ILE A 97 -16.46 -9.33 -8.86
N ASP A 98 -17.59 -9.85 -9.34
CA ASP A 98 -17.79 -11.24 -9.66
C ASP A 98 -17.19 -11.67 -11.02
N THR A 99 -16.11 -11.00 -11.45
CA THR A 99 -15.34 -11.35 -12.66
C THR A 99 -13.98 -11.94 -12.30
N PRO A 100 -13.42 -12.85 -13.12
CA PRO A 100 -12.09 -13.42 -12.87
C PRO A 100 -11.01 -12.35 -12.73
N GLN A 101 -11.07 -11.25 -13.49
CA GLN A 101 -10.12 -10.16 -13.49
C GLN A 101 -10.11 -9.41 -12.15
N PHE A 102 -11.26 -9.23 -11.52
CA PHE A 102 -11.34 -8.62 -10.19
C PHE A 102 -11.01 -9.63 -9.09
N GLN A 103 -11.50 -10.87 -9.19
CA GLN A 103 -11.27 -11.92 -8.19
C GLN A 103 -9.78 -12.28 -8.04
N ARG A 104 -8.95 -12.11 -9.09
CA ARG A 104 -7.49 -12.32 -9.00
C ARG A 104 -6.82 -11.47 -7.93
N LEU A 105 -7.38 -10.29 -7.62
CA LEU A 105 -6.84 -9.39 -6.59
C LEU A 105 -6.81 -10.01 -5.18
N ARG A 106 -7.61 -11.05 -4.92
CA ARG A 106 -7.57 -11.83 -3.68
C ARG A 106 -6.24 -12.56 -3.46
N TYR A 107 -5.48 -12.74 -4.54
CA TYR A 107 -4.25 -13.52 -4.56
C TYR A 107 -3.02 -12.65 -4.84
N ILE A 108 -3.15 -11.34 -4.62
CA ILE A 108 -2.05 -10.37 -4.74
C ILE A 108 -1.94 -9.61 -3.42
N LYS A 109 -0.87 -9.85 -2.68
CA LYS A 109 -0.59 -9.18 -1.41
C LYS A 109 -0.43 -7.68 -1.60
N GLN A 110 -1.17 -6.87 -0.84
CA GLN A 110 -1.07 -5.40 -0.86
C GLN A 110 0.35 -4.93 -0.63
N LEU A 111 1.06 -5.54 0.31
CA LEU A 111 2.39 -5.15 0.75
C LEU A 111 3.49 -6.14 0.33
N GLY A 112 3.24 -6.96 -0.69
CA GLY A 112 4.22 -7.86 -1.29
C GLY A 112 5.01 -8.67 -0.28
N GLY A 113 6.35 -8.60 -0.36
CA GLY A 113 7.29 -9.33 0.50
C GLY A 113 7.29 -8.89 1.96
N THR A 114 6.65 -7.78 2.30
CA THR A 114 6.50 -7.32 3.69
C THR A 114 5.80 -8.35 4.58
N TYR A 115 4.93 -9.19 4.00
CA TYR A 115 4.26 -10.29 4.70
C TYR A 115 5.24 -11.26 5.38
N PHE A 116 6.41 -11.49 4.80
CA PHE A 116 7.44 -12.37 5.39
C PHE A 116 8.13 -11.78 6.63
N VAL A 117 7.89 -10.50 6.93
CA VAL A 117 8.43 -9.78 8.11
C VAL A 117 7.32 -9.42 9.08
N PHE A 118 6.21 -8.91 8.57
CA PHE A 118 5.02 -8.54 9.34
C PHE A 118 3.90 -9.55 9.06
N PRO A 119 3.65 -10.53 9.94
CA PRO A 119 2.63 -11.56 9.70
C PRO A 119 1.22 -11.00 9.50
N GLY A 120 0.94 -9.82 10.09
CA GLY A 120 -0.31 -9.10 9.87
C GLY A 120 -0.48 -8.49 8.48
N ALA A 121 0.61 -8.30 7.71
CA ALA A 121 0.57 -7.79 6.34
C ALA A 121 0.04 -8.85 5.34
N SER A 122 -1.04 -9.52 5.69
CA SER A 122 -1.64 -10.62 4.93
C SER A 122 -2.78 -10.19 4.00
N HIS A 123 -3.20 -8.93 4.08
CA HIS A 123 -4.26 -8.37 3.26
C HIS A 123 -3.84 -8.22 1.79
N ASN A 124 -4.84 -8.15 0.92
CA ASN A 124 -4.67 -8.21 -0.52
C ASN A 124 -5.25 -6.99 -1.20
N ARG A 125 -4.99 -6.85 -2.49
CA ARG A 125 -5.54 -5.77 -3.33
C ARG A 125 -7.06 -5.80 -3.43
N PHE A 126 -7.69 -6.95 -3.21
CA PHE A 126 -9.13 -7.13 -3.26
C PHE A 126 -9.86 -6.27 -2.22
N GLU A 127 -9.54 -6.41 -0.94
CA GLU A 127 -10.18 -5.65 0.13
C GLU A 127 -9.84 -4.16 0.09
N HIS A 128 -8.64 -3.80 -0.34
CA HIS A 128 -8.25 -2.42 -0.59
C HIS A 128 -9.11 -1.79 -1.70
N SER A 129 -9.26 -2.46 -2.84
CA SER A 129 -10.10 -2.00 -3.96
C SER A 129 -11.56 -1.77 -3.53
N LEU A 130 -12.12 -2.66 -2.69
CA LEU A 130 -13.45 -2.45 -2.10
C LEU A 130 -13.50 -1.18 -1.25
N GLY A 131 -12.50 -0.97 -0.39
CA GLY A 131 -12.39 0.20 0.48
C GLY A 131 -12.28 1.51 -0.30
N VAL A 132 -11.47 1.53 -1.37
CA VAL A 132 -11.30 2.70 -2.23
C VAL A 132 -12.58 3.03 -2.98
N GLY A 133 -13.25 2.03 -3.57
CA GLY A 133 -14.56 2.23 -4.21
C GLY A 133 -15.60 2.80 -3.25
N TYR A 134 -15.66 2.28 -2.02
CA TYR A 134 -16.54 2.78 -0.96
C TYR A 134 -16.22 4.24 -0.57
N LEU A 135 -14.97 4.57 -0.32
CA LEU A 135 -14.57 5.93 0.06
C LEU A 135 -14.80 6.93 -1.07
N ALA A 136 -14.58 6.52 -2.33
CA ALA A 136 -14.88 7.33 -3.50
C ALA A 136 -16.36 7.68 -3.56
N GLY A 137 -17.24 6.70 -3.36
CA GLY A 137 -18.67 6.90 -3.22
C GLY A 137 -19.06 7.81 -2.06
N CYS A 138 -18.44 7.62 -0.88
CA CYS A 138 -18.69 8.47 0.29
C CYS A 138 -18.34 9.94 0.00
N LEU A 139 -17.20 10.20 -0.62
CA LEU A 139 -16.74 11.56 -0.90
C LEU A 139 -17.63 12.24 -1.94
N VAL A 140 -17.92 11.60 -3.06
CA VAL A 140 -18.73 12.19 -4.13
C VAL A 140 -20.18 12.44 -3.67
N ARG A 141 -20.79 11.55 -2.87
CA ARG A 141 -22.12 11.78 -2.29
C ARG A 141 -22.11 12.91 -1.28
N ALA A 142 -21.08 13.00 -0.43
CA ALA A 142 -20.96 14.10 0.52
C ALA A 142 -20.81 15.47 -0.18
N LEU A 143 -20.13 15.54 -1.31
CA LEU A 143 -20.05 16.75 -2.13
C LEU A 143 -21.42 17.08 -2.75
N LYS A 144 -22.12 16.10 -3.31
CA LYS A 144 -23.47 16.28 -3.87
C LYS A 144 -24.46 16.81 -2.87
N GLU A 145 -24.48 16.25 -1.65
CA GLU A 145 -25.42 16.66 -0.59
C GLU A 145 -25.16 18.08 -0.10
N ARG A 146 -23.87 18.46 0.03
CA ARG A 146 -23.49 19.78 0.58
C ARG A 146 -23.51 20.89 -0.47
N GLN A 147 -23.33 20.55 -1.73
CA GLN A 147 -23.20 21.47 -2.85
C GLN A 147 -24.03 20.99 -4.04
N PRO A 148 -25.37 21.11 -3.98
CA PRO A 148 -26.25 20.73 -5.08
C PRO A 148 -25.92 21.46 -6.39
N GLU A 149 -25.34 22.68 -6.29
CA GLU A 149 -24.88 23.50 -7.42
C GLU A 149 -23.77 22.87 -8.26
N LEU A 150 -23.14 21.79 -7.78
CA LEU A 150 -22.15 21.02 -8.55
C LEU A 150 -22.78 20.11 -9.59
N ASP A 151 -24.10 19.94 -9.54
CA ASP A 151 -24.88 19.09 -10.46
C ASP A 151 -24.27 17.67 -10.62
N ILE A 152 -23.88 17.06 -9.51
CA ILE A 152 -23.35 15.69 -9.50
C ILE A 152 -24.50 14.73 -9.78
N THR A 153 -24.44 14.05 -10.91
CA THR A 153 -25.45 13.08 -11.33
C THR A 153 -25.27 11.72 -10.67
N GLN A 154 -26.27 10.84 -10.76
CA GLN A 154 -26.10 9.45 -10.31
C GLN A 154 -25.07 8.71 -11.16
N ARG A 155 -24.98 9.07 -12.44
CA ARG A 155 -23.99 8.55 -13.39
C ARG A 155 -22.56 8.91 -12.98
N ASP A 156 -22.32 10.16 -12.53
CA ASP A 156 -21.01 10.58 -12.01
C ASP A 156 -20.61 9.77 -10.78
N ILE A 157 -21.54 9.58 -9.84
CA ILE A 157 -21.29 8.79 -8.62
C ILE A 157 -20.87 7.38 -8.99
N LEU A 158 -21.61 6.72 -9.86
CA LEU A 158 -21.37 5.35 -10.25
C LEU A 158 -20.02 5.18 -10.97
N CYS A 159 -19.67 6.11 -11.86
CA CYS A 159 -18.36 6.12 -12.52
C CYS A 159 -17.19 6.31 -11.54
N VAL A 160 -17.33 7.20 -10.56
CA VAL A 160 -16.31 7.43 -9.52
C VAL A 160 -16.14 6.21 -8.62
N GLU A 161 -17.23 5.53 -8.26
CA GLU A 161 -17.18 4.27 -7.50
C GLU A 161 -16.49 3.15 -8.30
N ILE A 162 -16.83 2.99 -9.58
CA ILE A 162 -16.19 2.01 -10.46
C ILE A 162 -14.70 2.32 -10.63
N ALA A 163 -14.33 3.58 -10.82
CA ALA A 163 -12.93 3.98 -10.93
C ALA A 163 -12.14 3.64 -9.66
N GLY A 164 -12.70 3.98 -8.48
CA GLY A 164 -12.09 3.63 -7.20
C GLY A 164 -11.97 2.12 -6.99
N LEU A 165 -12.99 1.34 -7.37
CA LEU A 165 -12.98 -0.11 -7.29
C LEU A 165 -11.92 -0.75 -8.22
N CYS A 166 -11.71 -0.19 -9.40
CA CYS A 166 -10.91 -0.79 -10.47
C CYS A 166 -9.50 -0.21 -10.61
N HIS A 167 -9.10 0.78 -9.77
CA HIS A 167 -7.85 1.51 -9.95
C HIS A 167 -6.59 0.62 -9.87
N ASP A 168 -6.64 -0.48 -9.13
CA ASP A 168 -5.53 -1.39 -8.85
C ASP A 168 -5.58 -2.72 -9.62
N LEU A 169 -6.48 -2.87 -10.59
CA LEU A 169 -6.65 -4.10 -11.38
C LEU A 169 -5.35 -4.55 -12.07
N GLY A 170 -4.47 -3.62 -12.39
CA GLY A 170 -3.23 -3.87 -13.13
C GLY A 170 -2.03 -4.28 -12.30
N HIS A 171 -2.15 -4.40 -10.96
CA HIS A 171 -1.05 -4.90 -10.16
C HIS A 171 -0.70 -6.35 -10.47
N GLY A 172 0.63 -6.62 -10.52
CA GLY A 172 1.17 -7.96 -10.68
C GLY A 172 1.54 -8.63 -9.36
N PRO A 173 2.17 -9.81 -9.41
CA PRO A 173 2.60 -10.55 -8.24
C PRO A 173 3.41 -9.69 -7.26
N PHE A 174 3.05 -9.78 -5.98
CA PHE A 174 3.70 -9.01 -4.91
C PHE A 174 3.64 -7.49 -5.10
N SER A 175 2.62 -6.99 -5.84
CA SER A 175 2.34 -5.55 -5.99
C SER A 175 3.54 -4.76 -6.54
N HIS A 176 4.01 -3.73 -5.83
CA HIS A 176 5.12 -2.87 -6.27
C HIS A 176 6.47 -3.57 -6.45
N MET A 177 6.64 -4.80 -5.96
CA MET A 177 7.82 -5.59 -6.30
C MET A 177 7.85 -5.92 -7.79
N PHE A 178 6.68 -6.20 -8.40
CA PHE A 178 6.57 -6.54 -9.81
C PHE A 178 6.93 -5.36 -10.71
N ASP A 179 6.29 -4.21 -10.53
CA ASP A 179 6.51 -3.02 -11.35
C ASP A 179 7.79 -2.24 -11.00
N GLY A 180 8.20 -2.26 -9.74
CA GLY A 180 9.36 -1.52 -9.27
C GLY A 180 10.70 -2.27 -9.31
N ARG A 181 10.68 -3.62 -9.30
CA ARG A 181 11.90 -4.43 -9.28
C ARG A 181 11.98 -5.45 -10.42
N PHE A 182 10.94 -6.29 -10.60
CA PHE A 182 10.99 -7.38 -11.57
C PHE A 182 10.98 -6.90 -13.02
N ILE A 183 9.99 -6.11 -13.42
CA ILE A 183 9.89 -5.63 -14.82
C ILE A 183 11.10 -4.77 -15.22
N PRO A 184 11.59 -3.80 -14.42
CA PRO A 184 12.80 -3.06 -14.77
C PRO A 184 14.05 -3.94 -14.93
N LEU A 185 14.12 -5.06 -14.20
CA LEU A 185 15.25 -6.00 -14.31
C LEU A 185 15.21 -6.84 -15.60
N VAL A 186 14.04 -7.37 -15.97
CA VAL A 186 13.90 -8.29 -17.12
C VAL A 186 13.56 -7.58 -18.43
N ARG A 187 12.98 -6.39 -18.36
CA ARG A 187 12.57 -5.55 -19.50
C ARG A 187 13.04 -4.09 -19.32
N PRO A 188 14.36 -3.81 -19.27
CA PRO A 188 14.90 -2.49 -18.88
C PRO A 188 14.48 -1.33 -19.79
N ASN A 189 14.08 -1.62 -21.02
CA ASN A 189 13.64 -0.61 -22.00
C ASN A 189 12.13 -0.36 -21.97
N LEU A 190 11.37 -1.13 -21.18
CA LEU A 190 9.92 -1.02 -21.09
C LEU A 190 9.53 -0.10 -19.94
N LYS A 191 8.91 1.03 -20.25
CA LYS A 191 8.30 1.93 -19.24
C LYS A 191 6.89 1.45 -18.89
N TRP A 192 6.80 0.32 -18.22
CA TRP A 192 5.53 -0.25 -17.79
C TRP A 192 5.11 0.26 -16.42
N LYS A 193 3.82 0.51 -16.25
CA LYS A 193 3.22 0.94 -14.98
C LYS A 193 1.92 0.20 -14.75
N HIS A 194 1.65 -0.14 -13.48
CA HIS A 194 0.41 -0.81 -13.10
C HIS A 194 -0.85 0.03 -13.38
N GLU A 195 -0.77 1.39 -13.36
CA GLU A 195 -1.91 2.24 -13.67
C GLU A 195 -2.38 2.07 -15.13
N SER A 196 -1.43 1.98 -16.08
CA SER A 196 -1.77 1.70 -17.49
C SER A 196 -2.35 0.30 -17.64
N ALA A 197 -1.76 -0.70 -16.99
CA ALA A 197 -2.28 -2.05 -16.96
C ALA A 197 -3.65 -2.16 -16.27
N SER A 198 -3.96 -1.29 -15.29
CA SER A 198 -5.30 -1.22 -14.70
C SER A 198 -6.35 -0.75 -15.68
N VAL A 199 -6.02 0.20 -16.55
CA VAL A 199 -6.90 0.66 -17.62
C VAL A 199 -7.16 -0.47 -18.63
N GLU A 200 -6.10 -1.16 -19.08
CA GLU A 200 -6.21 -2.28 -20.03
C GLU A 200 -6.99 -3.45 -19.44
N MET A 201 -6.71 -3.81 -18.17
CA MET A 201 -7.44 -4.88 -17.47
C MET A 201 -8.90 -4.52 -17.24
N PHE A 202 -9.23 -3.26 -16.97
CA PHE A 202 -10.60 -2.80 -16.86
C PHE A 202 -11.36 -2.95 -18.18
N GLU A 203 -10.77 -2.54 -19.30
CA GLU A 203 -11.38 -2.75 -20.63
C GLU A 203 -11.58 -4.23 -20.94
N HIS A 204 -10.57 -5.05 -20.67
CA HIS A 204 -10.66 -6.50 -20.82
C HIS A 204 -11.74 -7.11 -19.93
N LEU A 205 -11.85 -6.67 -18.67
CA LEU A 205 -12.89 -7.09 -17.74
C LEU A 205 -14.30 -6.83 -18.30
N ILE A 206 -14.56 -5.62 -18.77
CA ILE A 206 -15.87 -5.23 -19.29
C ILE A 206 -16.20 -6.05 -20.54
N THR A 207 -15.29 -6.13 -21.51
CA THR A 207 -15.55 -6.80 -22.79
C THR A 207 -15.64 -8.31 -22.68
N SER A 208 -14.71 -8.95 -21.98
CA SER A 208 -14.68 -10.42 -21.85
C SER A 208 -15.88 -10.99 -21.07
N ASN A 209 -16.43 -10.21 -20.13
CA ASN A 209 -17.61 -10.61 -19.35
C ASN A 209 -18.93 -10.01 -19.89
N LYS A 210 -18.89 -9.30 -21.04
CA LYS A 210 -20.06 -8.73 -21.72
C LYS A 210 -20.87 -7.81 -20.79
N LEU A 211 -20.17 -6.94 -20.06
CA LEU A 211 -20.78 -6.05 -19.07
C LEU A 211 -21.27 -4.73 -19.69
N GLU A 212 -20.97 -4.45 -20.96
CA GLU A 212 -21.34 -3.22 -21.66
C GLU A 212 -22.86 -2.99 -21.56
N LYS A 213 -23.64 -4.00 -21.91
CA LYS A 213 -25.11 -3.91 -21.84
C LYS A 213 -25.62 -3.72 -20.40
N VAL A 214 -24.98 -4.38 -19.42
CA VAL A 214 -25.32 -4.22 -18.01
C VAL A 214 -25.04 -2.78 -17.54
N MET A 215 -23.95 -2.17 -17.96
CA MET A 215 -23.61 -0.76 -17.66
C MET A 215 -24.67 0.18 -18.23
N GLU A 216 -25.08 -0.02 -19.48
CA GLU A 216 -26.17 0.74 -20.12
C GLU A 216 -27.50 0.60 -19.38
N ASP A 217 -27.87 -0.61 -18.95
CA ASP A 217 -29.09 -0.90 -18.19
C ASP A 217 -29.14 -0.16 -16.85
N TYR A 218 -27.96 0.16 -16.26
CA TYR A 218 -27.81 1.04 -15.09
C TYR A 218 -27.67 2.52 -15.44
N GLY A 219 -27.85 2.90 -16.71
CA GLY A 219 -27.93 4.29 -17.19
C GLY A 219 -26.58 4.93 -17.53
N LEU A 220 -25.51 4.13 -17.69
CA LEU A 220 -24.22 4.62 -18.16
C LEU A 220 -24.23 4.80 -19.69
N VAL A 221 -23.52 5.80 -20.18
CA VAL A 221 -23.25 6.05 -21.59
C VAL A 221 -21.85 5.57 -21.90
N LEU A 222 -21.73 4.37 -22.50
CA LEU A 222 -20.47 3.62 -22.58
C LEU A 222 -19.29 4.44 -23.05
N GLN A 223 -19.40 5.11 -24.22
CA GLN A 223 -18.26 5.84 -24.80
C GLN A 223 -17.72 6.92 -23.87
N GLU A 224 -18.61 7.70 -23.24
CA GLU A 224 -18.25 8.81 -22.37
C GLU A 224 -17.79 8.33 -21.00
N ASP A 225 -18.55 7.39 -20.40
CA ASP A 225 -18.32 6.94 -19.03
C ASP A 225 -17.11 5.99 -18.90
N MET A 226 -16.88 5.15 -19.91
CA MET A 226 -15.65 4.34 -19.97
C MET A 226 -14.40 5.23 -20.04
N ASN A 227 -14.42 6.28 -20.83
CA ASN A 227 -13.32 7.24 -20.88
C ASN A 227 -13.14 7.93 -19.52
N PHE A 228 -14.23 8.37 -18.90
CA PHE A 228 -14.17 9.03 -17.60
C PHE A 228 -13.60 8.11 -16.51
N ILE A 229 -13.99 6.84 -16.47
CA ILE A 229 -13.46 5.85 -15.52
C ILE A 229 -11.97 5.63 -15.78
N LYS A 230 -11.57 5.39 -17.03
CA LYS A 230 -10.16 5.18 -17.41
C LYS A 230 -9.27 6.38 -17.06
N GLU A 231 -9.76 7.59 -17.32
CA GLU A 231 -9.04 8.83 -16.99
C GLU A 231 -8.84 9.04 -15.49
N GLN A 232 -9.79 8.61 -14.67
CA GLN A 232 -9.64 8.66 -13.20
C GLN A 232 -8.56 7.66 -12.71
N ILE A 233 -8.41 6.52 -13.38
CA ILE A 233 -7.41 5.49 -13.06
C ILE A 233 -6.02 5.90 -13.56
N GLY A 234 -5.87 6.07 -14.88
CA GLY A 234 -4.58 6.23 -15.54
C GLY A 234 -4.17 7.68 -15.82
N GLY A 235 -5.09 8.64 -15.72
CA GLY A 235 -4.91 10.01 -16.20
C GLY A 235 -5.39 10.18 -17.65
N PRO A 236 -5.07 11.31 -18.32
CA PRO A 236 -5.50 11.59 -19.69
C PRO A 236 -5.15 10.46 -20.66
N ILE A 237 -6.13 10.04 -21.47
CA ILE A 237 -6.01 8.91 -22.41
C ILE A 237 -5.06 9.27 -23.56
N ASP A 238 -5.14 10.52 -24.07
CA ASP A 238 -4.31 10.98 -25.18
C ASP A 238 -3.14 11.82 -24.65
N GLU A 239 -1.92 11.30 -24.79
CA GLU A 239 -0.69 12.00 -24.38
C GLU A 239 -0.50 13.34 -25.09
N ASN A 240 -0.95 13.47 -26.34
CA ASN A 240 -0.86 14.71 -27.10
C ASN A 240 -1.77 15.83 -26.57
N THR A 241 -2.70 15.50 -25.68
CA THR A 241 -3.60 16.48 -25.07
C THR A 241 -3.12 16.97 -23.69
N ARG A 242 -2.05 16.40 -23.13
CA ARG A 242 -1.55 16.73 -21.78
C ARG A 242 -1.15 18.20 -21.62
N GLU A 243 -0.74 18.85 -22.70
CA GLU A 243 -0.37 20.28 -22.68
C GLU A 243 -1.58 21.22 -22.83
N LYS A 244 -2.77 20.69 -23.12
CA LYS A 244 -4.00 21.50 -23.21
C LYS A 244 -4.44 21.94 -21.82
N SER A 245 -5.16 23.08 -21.79
CA SER A 245 -5.75 23.58 -20.53
C SER A 245 -6.73 22.61 -19.87
N TRP A 246 -7.35 21.70 -20.65
CA TRP A 246 -8.21 20.60 -20.21
C TRP A 246 -7.92 19.36 -21.06
N PRO A 247 -7.22 18.36 -20.53
CA PRO A 247 -6.78 17.18 -21.31
C PRO A 247 -7.78 16.01 -21.28
N TYR A 248 -8.84 16.10 -20.50
CA TYR A 248 -9.80 15.01 -20.29
C TYR A 248 -10.95 15.09 -21.27
N VAL A 249 -11.49 13.93 -21.68
CA VAL A 249 -12.62 13.81 -22.61
C VAL A 249 -13.88 13.23 -21.97
N GLY A 250 -13.73 12.47 -20.88
CA GLY A 250 -14.86 11.81 -20.21
C GLY A 250 -15.80 12.78 -19.47
N ARG A 251 -15.30 13.90 -18.97
CA ARG A 251 -16.13 14.96 -18.36
C ARG A 251 -15.58 16.34 -18.72
N PRO A 252 -16.48 17.36 -18.79
CA PRO A 252 -16.08 18.73 -19.07
C PRO A 252 -15.36 19.37 -17.85
N LYS A 253 -14.71 20.52 -18.10
CA LYS A 253 -13.90 21.24 -17.11
C LYS A 253 -14.67 21.63 -15.83
N GLU A 254 -15.96 21.86 -15.94
CA GLU A 254 -16.87 22.15 -14.82
C GLU A 254 -16.98 21.00 -13.82
N LYS A 255 -16.63 19.78 -14.23
CA LYS A 255 -16.57 18.56 -13.41
C LYS A 255 -15.14 18.19 -12.99
N SER A 256 -14.18 19.11 -13.10
CA SER A 256 -12.74 18.83 -12.85
C SER A 256 -12.45 18.26 -11.46
N PHE A 257 -13.23 18.62 -10.44
CA PHE A 257 -13.08 18.10 -9.08
C PHE A 257 -13.29 16.58 -8.96
N LEU A 258 -14.05 15.97 -9.87
CA LEU A 258 -14.28 14.52 -9.86
C LEU A 258 -12.98 13.73 -10.13
N TYR A 259 -12.06 14.30 -10.93
CA TYR A 259 -10.75 13.69 -11.21
C TYR A 259 -9.75 13.79 -10.04
N GLU A 260 -10.12 14.50 -8.96
CA GLU A 260 -9.29 14.62 -7.75
C GLU A 260 -9.67 13.60 -6.66
N ILE A 261 -10.68 12.73 -6.90
CA ILE A 261 -11.22 11.83 -5.87
C ILE A 261 -10.37 10.56 -5.75
N VAL A 262 -10.18 9.82 -6.86
CA VAL A 262 -9.56 8.49 -6.87
C VAL A 262 -8.04 8.56 -6.91
N ALA A 263 -7.47 9.36 -7.82
CA ALA A 263 -6.03 9.51 -7.98
C ALA A 263 -5.67 10.99 -8.24
N ASN A 264 -5.42 11.73 -7.18
CA ASN A 264 -5.17 13.17 -7.26
C ASN A 264 -3.72 13.48 -7.67
N LYS A 265 -3.49 13.66 -8.98
CA LYS A 265 -2.16 13.97 -9.53
C LYS A 265 -1.65 15.38 -9.16
N LYS A 266 -2.49 16.28 -8.57
CA LYS A 266 -2.11 17.66 -8.22
C LYS A 266 -1.40 17.76 -6.87
N ASN A 267 -1.93 17.10 -5.84
CA ASN A 267 -1.42 17.17 -4.48
C ASN A 267 -1.35 15.83 -3.75
N GLY A 268 -1.75 14.74 -4.40
CA GLY A 268 -1.69 13.40 -3.84
C GLY A 268 -2.67 13.12 -2.70
N ILE A 269 -3.70 13.97 -2.49
CA ILE A 269 -4.72 13.74 -1.46
C ILE A 269 -5.93 13.10 -2.13
N ASP A 270 -6.05 11.80 -2.01
CA ASP A 270 -7.06 10.97 -2.65
C ASP A 270 -7.53 9.83 -1.73
N VAL A 271 -8.65 9.24 -2.10
CA VAL A 271 -9.27 8.17 -1.31
C VAL A 271 -8.47 6.86 -1.34
N ASP A 272 -7.62 6.66 -2.34
CA ASP A 272 -6.66 5.57 -2.38
C ASP A 272 -5.78 5.60 -1.12
N LYS A 273 -5.13 6.75 -0.85
CA LYS A 273 -4.30 6.94 0.34
C LYS A 273 -5.11 6.84 1.63
N TRP A 274 -6.37 7.30 1.64
CA TRP A 274 -7.19 7.23 2.84
C TRP A 274 -7.50 5.79 3.23
N ASP A 275 -7.73 4.91 2.25
CA ASP A 275 -7.92 3.49 2.53
C ASP A 275 -6.62 2.83 2.97
N TYR A 276 -5.55 2.89 2.14
CA TYR A 276 -4.37 2.10 2.47
C TYR A 276 -3.64 2.57 3.72
N PHE A 277 -3.67 3.86 4.08
CA PHE A 277 -3.11 4.28 5.38
C PHE A 277 -3.85 3.66 6.56
N ALA A 278 -5.18 3.65 6.51
CA ALA A 278 -5.96 3.03 7.57
C ALA A 278 -5.80 1.52 7.60
N ARG A 279 -5.85 0.88 6.44
CA ARG A 279 -5.76 -0.57 6.26
C ARG A 279 -4.38 -1.10 6.60
N ASP A 280 -3.33 -0.52 6.06
CA ASP A 280 -1.96 -0.95 6.32
C ASP A 280 -1.56 -0.73 7.76
N CYS A 281 -1.89 0.43 8.35
CA CYS A 281 -1.66 0.69 9.77
C CYS A 281 -2.34 -0.34 10.66
N HIS A 282 -3.60 -0.71 10.35
CA HIS A 282 -4.33 -1.74 11.08
C HIS A 282 -3.62 -3.09 11.02
N HIS A 283 -3.27 -3.55 9.82
CA HIS A 283 -2.65 -4.86 9.60
C HIS A 283 -1.19 -4.94 10.07
N LEU A 284 -0.47 -3.83 10.04
CA LEU A 284 0.92 -3.75 10.51
C LEU A 284 1.04 -3.48 12.02
N GLY A 285 -0.04 -3.17 12.71
CA GLY A 285 0.00 -2.75 14.11
C GLY A 285 0.70 -1.39 14.30
N ILE A 286 0.62 -0.50 13.32
CA ILE A 286 1.18 0.86 13.34
C ILE A 286 0.05 1.87 13.60
N GLN A 287 0.32 2.88 14.43
CA GLN A 287 -0.65 3.92 14.71
C GLN A 287 -0.89 4.79 13.47
N ASN A 288 -2.16 4.93 13.06
CA ASN A 288 -2.60 5.89 12.06
C ASN A 288 -3.03 7.19 12.77
N ASN A 289 -2.35 8.29 12.47
CA ASN A 289 -2.68 9.61 13.02
C ASN A 289 -3.58 10.43 12.09
N PHE A 290 -3.87 9.95 10.89
CA PHE A 290 -4.70 10.61 9.90
C PHE A 290 -6.18 10.26 10.06
N ASP A 291 -7.02 11.26 10.27
CA ASP A 291 -8.49 11.12 10.38
C ASP A 291 -9.17 11.48 9.04
N TYR A 292 -9.30 10.47 8.16
CA TYR A 292 -9.99 10.64 6.87
C TYR A 292 -11.50 10.88 7.03
N LYS A 293 -12.14 10.31 8.09
CA LYS A 293 -13.57 10.51 8.34
C LYS A 293 -13.90 11.97 8.65
N ARG A 294 -12.97 12.61 9.38
CA ARG A 294 -13.04 14.03 9.67
C ARG A 294 -12.75 14.86 8.40
N LEU A 295 -11.72 14.51 7.63
CA LEU A 295 -11.37 15.20 6.40
C LEU A 295 -12.55 15.19 5.41
N LEU A 296 -13.22 14.05 5.23
CA LEU A 296 -14.40 13.90 4.39
C LEU A 296 -15.51 14.89 4.77
N LYS A 297 -15.71 15.13 6.09
CA LYS A 297 -16.71 16.09 6.57
C LYS A 297 -16.38 17.55 6.26
N PHE A 298 -15.10 17.88 6.10
CA PHE A 298 -14.60 19.22 5.87
C PHE A 298 -14.05 19.46 4.46
N THR A 299 -14.38 18.58 3.54
CA THR A 299 -14.06 18.71 2.11
C THR A 299 -15.19 19.46 1.39
N ARG A 300 -14.83 20.34 0.48
CA ARG A 300 -15.73 21.18 -0.32
C ARG A 300 -15.11 21.43 -1.70
N VAL A 301 -15.91 21.82 -2.67
CA VAL A 301 -15.44 22.31 -3.97
C VAL A 301 -15.50 23.83 -3.99
N CYS A 302 -14.41 24.48 -4.40
CA CYS A 302 -14.36 25.92 -4.66
C CYS A 302 -13.93 26.18 -6.10
N GLU A 303 -14.32 27.32 -6.64
CA GLU A 303 -13.91 27.74 -7.97
C GLU A 303 -12.64 28.60 -7.90
N VAL A 304 -11.62 28.23 -8.67
CA VAL A 304 -10.35 28.96 -8.78
C VAL A 304 -9.94 29.02 -10.24
N ASN A 305 -9.81 30.23 -10.77
CA ASN A 305 -9.44 30.44 -12.19
C ASN A 305 -10.36 29.67 -13.17
N SER A 306 -11.67 29.75 -12.95
CA SER A 306 -12.69 29.05 -13.74
C SER A 306 -12.49 27.52 -13.78
N GLN A 307 -11.96 26.95 -12.70
CA GLN A 307 -11.85 25.51 -12.48
C GLN A 307 -12.39 25.16 -11.10
N LYS A 308 -13.24 24.16 -11.02
CA LYS A 308 -13.77 23.63 -9.77
C LYS A 308 -12.79 22.63 -9.16
N LEU A 309 -12.27 22.91 -7.95
CA LEU A 309 -11.24 22.14 -7.30
C LEU A 309 -11.66 21.74 -5.89
N ILE A 310 -11.20 20.58 -5.42
CA ILE A 310 -11.41 20.14 -4.05
C ILE A 310 -10.60 21.01 -3.09
N CYS A 311 -11.28 21.55 -2.09
CA CYS A 311 -10.71 22.36 -1.03
C CYS A 311 -11.03 21.74 0.33
N THR A 312 -10.13 21.94 1.28
CA THR A 312 -10.28 21.45 2.65
C THR A 312 -10.44 22.62 3.60
N ARG A 313 -11.19 22.45 4.68
CA ARG A 313 -11.31 23.45 5.71
C ARG A 313 -9.94 23.82 6.30
N ASP A 314 -9.66 25.11 6.51
CA ASP A 314 -8.40 25.65 7.04
C ASP A 314 -7.92 24.95 8.32
N LYS A 315 -8.81 24.66 9.24
CA LYS A 315 -8.49 23.95 10.50
C LYS A 315 -8.01 22.49 10.32
N GLU A 316 -8.16 21.90 9.12
CA GLU A 316 -7.73 20.53 8.83
C GLU A 316 -6.29 20.46 8.29
N VAL A 317 -5.60 21.60 8.17
CA VAL A 317 -4.20 21.62 7.68
C VAL A 317 -3.27 20.72 8.49
N GLY A 318 -3.43 20.69 9.83
CA GLY A 318 -2.70 19.76 10.70
C GLY A 318 -2.96 18.29 10.36
N ASN A 319 -4.25 17.92 10.18
CA ASN A 319 -4.65 16.57 9.78
C ASN A 319 -4.03 16.14 8.43
N LEU A 320 -3.83 17.06 7.49
CA LEU A 320 -3.14 16.79 6.23
C LEU A 320 -1.63 16.57 6.41
N TYR A 321 -0.96 17.32 7.30
CA TYR A 321 0.42 17.02 7.66
C TYR A 321 0.56 15.66 8.35
N ASP A 322 -0.39 15.29 9.22
CA ASP A 322 -0.44 13.97 9.85
C ASP A 322 -0.63 12.85 8.82
N MET A 323 -1.37 13.11 7.72
CA MET A 323 -1.52 12.19 6.60
C MET A 323 -0.16 11.88 5.95
N PHE A 324 0.60 12.89 5.59
CA PHE A 324 1.91 12.71 4.98
C PHE A 324 2.96 12.17 5.97
N HIS A 325 2.83 12.54 7.23
CA HIS A 325 3.66 11.94 8.30
C HIS A 325 3.38 10.44 8.46
N THR A 326 2.10 10.03 8.43
CA THR A 326 1.70 8.61 8.43
C THR A 326 2.32 7.86 7.25
N ARG A 327 2.28 8.44 6.04
CA ARG A 327 2.95 7.90 4.86
C ARG A 327 4.45 7.67 5.11
N ASN A 328 5.16 8.65 5.61
CA ASN A 328 6.58 8.53 5.93
C ASN A 328 6.85 7.45 6.99
N CYS A 329 6.03 7.36 8.02
CA CYS A 329 6.13 6.31 9.04
C CYS A 329 5.95 4.90 8.45
N LEU A 330 4.96 4.72 7.57
CA LEU A 330 4.72 3.44 6.88
C LEU A 330 5.89 3.06 5.99
N HIS A 331 6.41 4.01 5.18
CA HIS A 331 7.58 3.76 4.34
C HIS A 331 8.78 3.33 5.17
N ARG A 332 9.15 4.11 6.18
CA ARG A 332 10.34 3.85 7.00
C ARG A 332 10.25 2.57 7.82
N ARG A 333 9.08 2.25 8.38
CA ARG A 333 8.92 1.11 9.29
C ARG A 333 8.61 -0.19 8.58
N ALA A 334 7.85 -0.15 7.48
CA ALA A 334 7.32 -1.34 6.83
C ALA A 334 7.70 -1.45 5.35
N TYR A 335 7.32 -0.48 4.50
CA TYR A 335 7.50 -0.62 3.06
C TYR A 335 8.98 -0.70 2.64
N GLN A 336 9.85 0.03 3.35
CA GLN A 336 11.29 0.02 3.14
C GLN A 336 12.05 -0.72 4.27
N HIS A 337 11.39 -1.70 4.91
CA HIS A 337 12.05 -2.51 5.92
C HIS A 337 13.20 -3.32 5.30
N LYS A 338 14.41 -3.25 5.92
CA LYS A 338 15.64 -3.86 5.35
C LYS A 338 15.47 -5.34 5.02
N VAL A 339 14.82 -6.12 5.89
CA VAL A 339 14.58 -7.55 5.65
C VAL A 339 13.48 -7.79 4.63
N GLY A 340 12.42 -6.96 4.60
CA GLY A 340 11.39 -7.01 3.56
C GLY A 340 11.99 -6.81 2.17
N ASN A 341 12.85 -5.79 2.01
CA ASN A 341 13.53 -5.50 0.75
C ASN A 341 14.46 -6.64 0.31
N ILE A 342 15.22 -7.26 1.25
CA ILE A 342 16.03 -8.44 0.92
C ILE A 342 15.17 -9.56 0.34
N ILE A 343 14.04 -9.86 0.97
CA ILE A 343 13.15 -10.94 0.53
C ILE A 343 12.56 -10.61 -0.85
N GLU A 344 12.14 -9.39 -1.10
CA GLU A 344 11.66 -8.97 -2.42
C GLU A 344 12.74 -9.07 -3.50
N ILE A 345 13.98 -8.72 -3.18
CA ILE A 345 15.13 -8.90 -4.08
C ILE A 345 15.33 -10.39 -4.40
N MET A 346 15.28 -11.26 -3.39
CA MET A 346 15.42 -12.70 -3.59
C MET A 346 14.25 -13.29 -4.39
N ILE A 347 13.01 -12.87 -4.15
CA ILE A 347 11.85 -13.27 -4.95
C ILE A 347 12.03 -12.80 -6.40
N THR A 348 12.42 -11.55 -6.61
CA THR A 348 12.70 -10.98 -7.94
C THR A 348 13.74 -11.80 -8.70
N GLU A 349 14.84 -12.19 -8.05
CA GLU A 349 15.89 -13.04 -8.65
C GLU A 349 15.36 -14.44 -8.99
N ALA A 350 14.54 -15.02 -8.12
CA ALA A 350 13.91 -16.31 -8.39
C ALA A 350 12.94 -16.23 -9.59
N LEU A 351 12.12 -15.20 -9.67
CA LEU A 351 11.24 -14.96 -10.81
C LEU A 351 12.02 -14.75 -12.12
N GLN A 352 13.13 -14.01 -12.08
CA GLN A 352 14.02 -13.81 -13.23
C GLN A 352 14.59 -15.14 -13.76
N LYS A 353 15.03 -16.01 -12.85
CA LYS A 353 15.55 -17.34 -13.22
C LYS A 353 14.47 -18.28 -13.74
N ALA A 354 13.25 -18.16 -13.23
CA ALA A 354 12.11 -18.96 -13.67
C ALA A 354 11.51 -18.49 -15.00
N ASP A 355 11.61 -17.21 -15.32
CA ASP A 355 10.92 -16.56 -16.44
C ASP A 355 11.08 -17.27 -17.79
N PRO A 356 12.28 -17.73 -18.23
CA PRO A 356 12.44 -18.41 -19.51
C PRO A 356 11.68 -19.73 -19.63
N TYR A 357 11.39 -20.37 -18.50
CA TYR A 357 10.80 -21.72 -18.43
C TYR A 357 9.34 -21.71 -18.01
N PHE A 358 8.83 -20.57 -17.55
CA PHE A 358 7.45 -20.42 -17.11
C PHE A 358 6.53 -20.20 -18.32
N LYS A 359 5.37 -20.83 -18.32
CA LYS A 359 4.40 -20.73 -19.42
C LYS A 359 3.01 -20.47 -18.87
N ILE A 360 2.47 -19.31 -19.18
CA ILE A 360 1.12 -18.89 -18.84
C ILE A 360 0.33 -18.85 -20.14
N GLU A 361 -0.74 -19.62 -20.20
CA GLU A 361 -1.61 -19.65 -21.37
C GLU A 361 -2.46 -18.39 -21.46
N GLY A 362 -2.30 -17.64 -22.51
CA GLY A 362 -3.10 -16.45 -22.84
C GLY A 362 -4.11 -16.71 -23.94
N SER A 363 -4.52 -15.63 -24.59
CA SER A 363 -5.52 -15.64 -25.65
C SER A 363 -5.16 -16.64 -26.75
N LYS A 364 -6.14 -17.40 -27.20
CA LYS A 364 -6.01 -18.41 -28.25
C LYS A 364 -4.97 -19.51 -27.96
N GLY A 365 -4.70 -19.79 -26.68
CA GLY A 365 -3.71 -20.80 -26.27
C GLY A 365 -2.24 -20.37 -26.47
N THR A 366 -1.97 -19.09 -26.67
CA THR A 366 -0.61 -18.57 -26.81
C THR A 366 0.11 -18.60 -25.46
N PRO A 367 1.32 -19.20 -25.36
CA PRO A 367 2.06 -19.21 -24.10
C PRO A 367 2.84 -17.92 -23.88
N TYR A 368 2.71 -17.33 -22.69
CA TYR A 368 3.45 -16.15 -22.23
C TYR A 368 4.39 -16.52 -21.08
N ARG A 369 5.46 -15.74 -20.92
CA ARG A 369 6.35 -15.80 -19.74
C ARG A 369 5.82 -14.88 -18.65
N ILE A 370 6.38 -14.97 -17.46
CA ILE A 370 6.06 -14.03 -16.37
C ILE A 370 6.29 -12.58 -16.83
N SER A 371 7.41 -12.33 -17.55
CA SER A 371 7.82 -11.01 -18.05
C SER A 371 7.04 -10.51 -19.26
N THR A 372 6.19 -11.33 -19.88
CA THR A 372 5.39 -10.96 -21.06
C THR A 372 3.89 -11.16 -20.86
N ALA A 373 3.47 -11.73 -19.74
CA ALA A 373 2.05 -11.97 -19.46
C ALA A 373 1.20 -10.69 -19.48
N MET A 374 1.79 -9.53 -19.11
CA MET A 374 1.12 -8.24 -19.17
C MET A 374 0.85 -7.72 -20.59
N GLU A 375 1.36 -8.37 -21.62
CA GLU A 375 1.05 -8.04 -23.02
C GLU A 375 -0.27 -8.68 -23.49
N ASP A 376 -0.85 -9.59 -22.68
CA ASP A 376 -2.13 -10.24 -22.94
C ASP A 376 -2.94 -10.32 -21.64
N MET A 377 -4.06 -9.63 -21.57
CA MET A 377 -4.85 -9.51 -20.34
C MET A 377 -5.49 -10.84 -19.89
N GLU A 378 -5.68 -11.84 -20.77
CA GLU A 378 -6.10 -13.18 -20.39
C GLU A 378 -4.97 -13.92 -19.65
N ALA A 379 -3.74 -13.88 -20.18
CA ALA A 379 -2.56 -14.40 -19.50
C ALA A 379 -2.31 -13.68 -18.17
N TYR A 380 -2.43 -12.34 -18.19
CA TYR A 380 -2.18 -11.52 -17.01
C TYR A 380 -3.22 -11.76 -15.90
N THR A 381 -4.46 -12.08 -16.26
CA THR A 381 -5.50 -12.49 -15.29
C THR A 381 -5.09 -13.74 -14.50
N LYS A 382 -4.31 -14.64 -15.08
CA LYS A 382 -3.83 -15.88 -14.45
C LYS A 382 -2.57 -15.68 -13.59
N LEU A 383 -1.87 -14.55 -13.74
CA LEU A 383 -0.63 -14.25 -13.03
C LEU A 383 -0.90 -13.55 -11.68
N THR A 384 -0.58 -14.24 -10.57
CA THR A 384 -0.76 -13.77 -9.19
C THR A 384 0.43 -14.19 -8.33
N ASP A 385 0.41 -13.92 -7.03
CA ASP A 385 1.44 -14.37 -6.08
C ASP A 385 1.61 -15.90 -6.03
N HIS A 386 0.65 -16.65 -6.55
CA HIS A 386 0.73 -18.11 -6.66
C HIS A 386 1.95 -18.58 -7.47
N VAL A 387 2.47 -17.75 -8.37
CA VAL A 387 3.72 -18.04 -9.11
C VAL A 387 4.87 -18.44 -8.18
N TYR A 388 4.92 -17.90 -6.97
CA TYR A 388 5.89 -18.28 -5.93
C TYR A 388 5.77 -19.76 -5.57
N LEU A 389 4.56 -20.22 -5.26
CA LEU A 389 4.30 -21.61 -4.87
C LEU A 389 4.44 -22.57 -6.05
N GLU A 390 4.06 -22.14 -7.25
CA GLU A 390 4.23 -22.93 -8.47
C GLU A 390 5.69 -23.22 -8.74
N ILE A 391 6.58 -22.22 -8.61
CA ILE A 391 8.03 -22.40 -8.73
C ILE A 391 8.55 -23.30 -7.60
N LEU A 392 8.17 -23.01 -6.36
CA LEU A 392 8.66 -23.70 -5.15
C LEU A 392 8.34 -25.21 -5.17
N HIS A 393 7.16 -25.58 -5.63
CA HIS A 393 6.68 -26.96 -5.65
C HIS A 393 6.92 -27.67 -7.00
N SER A 394 7.43 -26.98 -8.02
CA SER A 394 7.74 -27.57 -9.31
C SER A 394 8.81 -28.67 -9.20
N SER A 395 8.62 -29.75 -9.92
CA SER A 395 9.64 -30.80 -10.12
C SER A 395 10.54 -30.54 -11.35
N CYS A 396 10.26 -29.46 -12.13
CA CYS A 396 11.00 -29.12 -13.34
C CYS A 396 12.48 -28.84 -13.01
N PRO A 397 13.44 -29.54 -13.66
CA PRO A 397 14.86 -29.34 -13.40
C PRO A 397 15.33 -27.91 -13.71
N GLU A 398 14.76 -27.28 -14.75
CA GLU A 398 15.11 -25.94 -15.19
C GLU A 398 14.75 -24.87 -14.16
N LEU A 399 13.79 -25.15 -13.27
CA LEU A 399 13.41 -24.27 -12.16
C LEU A 399 14.21 -24.51 -10.87
N ALA A 400 15.22 -25.40 -10.90
CA ALA A 400 15.96 -25.79 -9.69
C ALA A 400 16.65 -24.60 -9.00
N GLU A 401 17.27 -23.70 -9.76
CA GLU A 401 17.93 -22.51 -9.20
C GLU A 401 16.92 -21.54 -8.59
N ALA A 402 15.83 -21.24 -9.28
CA ALA A 402 14.76 -20.39 -8.79
C ALA A 402 14.16 -20.97 -7.50
N ARG A 403 13.87 -22.26 -7.51
CA ARG A 403 13.33 -22.99 -6.36
C ARG A 403 14.26 -22.94 -5.15
N GLU A 404 15.57 -23.07 -5.35
CA GLU A 404 16.52 -23.03 -4.22
C GLU A 404 16.60 -21.63 -3.59
N ILE A 405 16.47 -20.55 -4.39
CA ILE A 405 16.39 -19.19 -3.85
C ILE A 405 15.14 -19.05 -2.95
N LEU A 406 13.99 -19.56 -3.40
CA LEU A 406 12.75 -19.49 -2.62
C LEU A 406 12.85 -20.33 -1.34
N ARG A 407 13.48 -21.51 -1.39
CA ARG A 407 13.76 -22.34 -0.20
C ARG A 407 14.67 -21.65 0.81
N LYS A 408 15.66 -20.88 0.35
CA LYS A 408 16.49 -20.06 1.24
C LYS A 408 15.66 -19.02 1.99
N ILE A 409 14.64 -18.42 1.34
CA ILE A 409 13.70 -17.50 2.02
C ILE A 409 12.95 -18.24 3.14
N GLU A 410 12.42 -19.44 2.87
CA GLU A 410 11.70 -20.24 3.87
C GLU A 410 12.59 -20.67 5.05
N ARG A 411 13.86 -21.03 4.78
CA ARG A 411 14.84 -21.38 5.82
C ARG A 411 15.44 -20.17 6.52
N ARG A 412 15.07 -18.96 6.12
CA ARG A 412 15.64 -17.69 6.61
C ARG A 412 17.13 -17.53 6.32
N GLU A 413 17.64 -18.19 5.30
CA GLU A 413 19.00 -18.04 4.75
C GLU A 413 19.05 -16.84 3.81
N LEU A 414 18.84 -15.64 4.38
CA LEU A 414 18.70 -14.39 3.62
C LEU A 414 20.07 -13.78 3.33
N TYR A 415 20.16 -12.97 2.26
CA TYR A 415 21.30 -12.12 1.99
C TYR A 415 21.60 -11.22 3.20
N LYS A 416 22.85 -10.84 3.38
CA LYS A 416 23.31 -10.13 4.58
C LYS A 416 23.27 -8.63 4.36
N PHE A 417 22.63 -7.92 5.27
CA PHE A 417 22.63 -6.47 5.30
C PHE A 417 24.00 -5.95 5.72
N LEU A 418 24.61 -5.07 4.91
CA LEU A 418 25.92 -4.46 5.19
C LEU A 418 25.79 -3.08 5.83
N GLY A 419 24.76 -2.33 5.48
CA GLY A 419 24.48 -1.01 6.05
C GLY A 419 23.71 -0.10 5.10
N ASP A 420 23.28 1.04 5.65
CA ASP A 420 22.63 2.15 4.94
C ASP A 420 23.54 3.39 4.95
N THR A 421 23.52 4.18 3.89
CA THR A 421 24.16 5.49 3.82
C THR A 421 23.28 6.51 3.12
N HIS A 422 23.45 7.78 3.45
CA HIS A 422 22.74 8.89 2.83
C HIS A 422 23.72 9.65 1.92
N PRO A 423 23.46 9.69 0.60
CA PRO A 423 24.26 10.51 -0.31
C PRO A 423 23.98 12.00 -0.10
N GLU A 424 24.96 12.85 -0.36
CA GLU A 424 24.68 14.27 -0.54
C GLU A 424 23.90 14.49 -1.83
N LYS A 425 22.97 15.48 -1.83
CA LYS A 425 22.12 15.79 -2.98
C LYS A 425 22.94 15.99 -4.26
N GLY A 426 22.52 15.35 -5.36
CA GLY A 426 23.09 15.54 -6.69
C GLY A 426 24.35 14.71 -7.00
N LYS A 427 24.81 13.82 -6.11
CA LYS A 427 25.93 12.93 -6.42
C LYS A 427 25.45 11.68 -7.14
N GLU A 428 26.07 11.37 -8.27
CA GLU A 428 25.77 10.17 -9.07
C GLU A 428 26.17 8.90 -8.32
N ILE A 429 25.25 7.94 -8.24
CA ILE A 429 25.42 6.68 -7.53
C ILE A 429 25.93 5.64 -8.51
N ALA A 430 27.21 5.28 -8.41
CA ALA A 430 27.73 4.13 -9.14
C ALA A 430 27.26 2.83 -8.46
N LYS A 431 26.51 2.02 -9.20
CA LYS A 431 26.00 0.71 -8.73
C LYS A 431 27.09 -0.36 -8.62
N VAL A 432 28.33 -0.07 -9.03
CA VAL A 432 29.45 -1.01 -9.02
C VAL A 432 30.50 -0.57 -7.98
N MET A 433 30.78 -1.44 -7.02
CA MET A 433 31.85 -1.27 -6.06
C MET A 433 33.08 -2.03 -6.52
N SER A 434 34.21 -1.33 -6.71
CA SER A 434 35.51 -1.97 -7.02
C SER A 434 36.53 -1.62 -5.94
N PRO A 435 37.20 -2.60 -5.32
CA PRO A 435 38.15 -2.39 -4.26
C PRO A 435 39.53 -1.92 -4.78
N LYS A 436 40.24 -1.11 -3.98
CA LYS A 436 41.64 -0.73 -4.28
C LYS A 436 42.67 -1.43 -3.40
N ASN A 437 42.30 -2.03 -2.26
CA ASN A 437 43.19 -2.84 -1.41
C ASN A 437 42.46 -4.11 -0.99
N PRO A 438 42.90 -5.29 -1.43
CA PRO A 438 42.20 -6.54 -1.12
C PRO A 438 42.46 -6.99 0.33
N PRO A 439 41.42 -7.37 1.10
CA PRO A 439 41.54 -8.21 2.27
C PRO A 439 41.92 -9.66 1.86
N LEU A 440 42.20 -10.51 2.84
CA LEU A 440 42.54 -11.93 2.64
C LEU A 440 41.47 -12.72 1.85
N VAL A 441 40.19 -12.28 1.89
CA VAL A 441 39.08 -12.78 1.07
C VAL A 441 38.56 -11.62 0.26
N GLU A 442 38.55 -11.73 -1.07
CA GLU A 442 38.13 -10.69 -1.98
C GLU A 442 36.67 -10.91 -2.40
N PRO A 443 35.68 -10.10 -1.87
CA PRO A 443 34.32 -10.20 -2.33
C PRO A 443 34.23 -9.73 -3.78
N LYS A 444 33.49 -10.46 -4.60
CA LYS A 444 33.29 -10.14 -6.00
C LYS A 444 32.19 -9.07 -6.15
N ALA A 445 32.19 -8.34 -7.25
CA ALA A 445 31.16 -7.34 -7.54
C ALA A 445 29.74 -7.94 -7.57
N GLU A 446 29.61 -9.20 -7.99
CA GLU A 446 28.35 -9.96 -8.05
C GLU A 446 27.80 -10.34 -6.65
N ASP A 447 28.64 -10.30 -5.61
CA ASP A 447 28.21 -10.51 -4.22
C ASP A 447 27.46 -9.31 -3.65
N PHE A 448 27.60 -8.13 -4.23
CA PHE A 448 26.97 -6.92 -3.74
C PHE A 448 25.63 -6.64 -4.43
N ILE A 449 24.65 -6.25 -3.64
CA ILE A 449 23.39 -5.66 -4.12
C ILE A 449 23.29 -4.26 -3.57
N VAL A 450 23.12 -3.29 -4.47
CA VAL A 450 22.95 -1.88 -4.13
C VAL A 450 21.49 -1.50 -4.42
N ASP A 451 20.75 -1.18 -3.37
CA ASP A 451 19.35 -0.75 -3.44
C ASP A 451 19.28 0.76 -3.15
N VAL A 452 18.76 1.52 -4.12
CA VAL A 452 18.61 2.98 -4.00
C VAL A 452 17.16 3.27 -3.72
N ILE A 453 16.89 3.80 -2.53
CA ILE A 453 15.55 4.03 -2.00
C ILE A 453 15.31 5.53 -1.96
N ASN A 454 14.32 5.99 -2.70
CA ASN A 454 13.83 7.37 -2.63
C ASN A 454 12.59 7.38 -1.72
N MET A 455 12.64 8.16 -0.67
CA MET A 455 11.52 8.38 0.24
C MET A 455 11.10 9.83 0.16
N ASP A 456 9.82 10.06 -0.10
CA ASP A 456 9.26 11.41 -0.17
C ASP A 456 7.83 11.48 0.40
N TYR A 457 7.32 12.69 0.47
CA TYR A 457 5.93 12.96 0.86
C TYR A 457 4.95 12.80 -0.32
N GLY A 458 5.35 12.13 -1.42
CA GLY A 458 4.54 11.88 -2.62
C GLY A 458 4.64 12.95 -3.68
N MET A 459 5.54 13.95 -3.52
CA MET A 459 5.76 15.05 -4.45
C MET A 459 7.25 15.41 -4.57
N GLU A 460 8.11 14.43 -4.50
CA GLU A 460 9.57 14.62 -4.49
C GLU A 460 10.00 15.60 -3.39
N GLU A 461 10.78 16.61 -3.70
CA GLU A 461 11.27 17.60 -2.72
C GLU A 461 10.24 18.67 -2.31
N GLN A 462 9.09 18.75 -3.01
CA GLN A 462 8.08 19.76 -2.75
C GLN A 462 7.21 19.38 -1.54
N ASN A 463 6.83 20.40 -0.76
CA ASN A 463 5.80 20.22 0.26
C ASN A 463 4.44 20.03 -0.42
N PRO A 464 3.78 18.85 -0.29
CA PRO A 464 2.49 18.63 -0.93
C PRO A 464 1.40 19.61 -0.50
N ILE A 465 1.48 20.12 0.73
CA ILE A 465 0.51 21.06 1.30
C ILE A 465 0.51 22.40 0.57
N ASP A 466 1.60 22.81 -0.04
CA ASP A 466 1.68 24.07 -0.82
C ASP A 466 0.76 24.04 -2.06
N LYS A 467 0.37 22.82 -2.51
CA LYS A 467 -0.57 22.64 -3.63
C LYS A 467 -2.02 22.44 -3.18
N VAL A 468 -2.27 22.37 -1.87
CA VAL A 468 -3.61 22.23 -1.31
C VAL A 468 -4.31 23.59 -1.24
N LEU A 469 -5.60 23.56 -1.54
CA LEU A 469 -6.46 24.70 -1.39
C LEU A 469 -7.34 24.54 -0.15
N PHE A 470 -7.48 25.62 0.60
CA PHE A 470 -8.26 25.67 1.83
C PHE A 470 -9.38 26.66 1.70
N TYR A 471 -10.42 26.49 2.50
CA TYR A 471 -11.48 27.49 2.69
C TYR A 471 -11.65 27.84 4.17
N CYS A 472 -12.11 29.06 4.44
CA CYS A 472 -12.31 29.56 5.80
C CYS A 472 -13.78 29.51 6.21
N LYS A 473 -14.04 29.60 7.53
CA LYS A 473 -15.42 29.65 8.04
C LYS A 473 -16.15 30.91 7.63
N ALA A 474 -15.45 32.03 7.55
CA ALA A 474 -16.02 33.32 7.23
C ALA A 474 -16.54 33.38 5.78
N ASP A 475 -15.81 32.75 4.87
CA ASP A 475 -16.16 32.67 3.46
C ASP A 475 -15.83 31.26 2.94
N PRO A 476 -16.81 30.35 2.89
CA PRO A 476 -16.58 28.98 2.44
C PRO A 476 -16.51 28.83 0.92
N THR A 477 -16.70 29.91 0.16
CA THR A 477 -16.67 29.90 -1.31
C THR A 477 -15.29 30.26 -1.85
N LYS A 478 -14.49 30.98 -1.05
CA LYS A 478 -13.17 31.49 -1.44
C LYS A 478 -12.06 30.53 -1.04
N ALA A 479 -11.32 30.03 -2.04
CA ALA A 479 -10.13 29.23 -1.82
C ALA A 479 -8.94 30.11 -1.39
N VAL A 480 -8.17 29.64 -0.42
CA VAL A 480 -6.94 30.26 0.09
C VAL A 480 -5.81 29.22 0.17
N ARG A 481 -4.58 29.66 0.16
CA ARG A 481 -3.41 28.82 0.46
C ARG A 481 -2.91 29.13 1.87
N ILE A 482 -2.37 28.13 2.53
CA ILE A 482 -1.78 28.24 3.88
C ILE A 482 -0.31 27.87 3.73
N THR A 483 0.58 28.72 4.20
CA THR A 483 2.02 28.43 4.16
C THR A 483 2.45 27.61 5.37
N LYS A 484 3.56 26.90 5.25
CA LYS A 484 4.14 26.07 6.32
C LYS A 484 4.34 26.87 7.62
N GLU A 485 4.83 28.11 7.52
CA GLU A 485 5.12 29.00 8.65
C GLU A 485 3.86 29.40 9.41
N GLN A 486 2.71 29.46 8.72
CA GLN A 486 1.41 29.75 9.35
C GLN A 486 0.88 28.55 10.16
N VAL A 487 1.39 27.33 9.92
CA VAL A 487 0.93 26.13 10.60
C VAL A 487 1.78 25.85 11.82
N SER A 488 3.07 25.63 11.67
CA SER A 488 3.99 25.32 12.76
C SER A 488 5.45 25.44 12.34
N LYS A 489 6.31 25.86 13.28
CA LYS A 489 7.76 25.83 13.11
C LYS A 489 8.38 24.44 13.32
N LEU A 490 7.60 23.46 13.78
CA LEU A 490 8.06 22.08 14.06
C LEU A 490 7.85 21.12 12.87
N LEU A 491 7.39 21.63 11.73
CA LEU A 491 7.24 20.82 10.53
C LEU A 491 8.60 20.52 9.89
N PRO A 492 8.74 19.42 9.14
CA PRO A 492 10.01 19.03 8.53
C PRO A 492 10.51 20.10 7.57
N GLU A 493 11.84 20.28 7.51
CA GLU A 493 12.48 21.20 6.57
C GLU A 493 12.60 20.61 5.17
N THR A 494 12.76 19.27 5.08
CA THR A 494 12.90 18.54 3.82
C THR A 494 11.76 17.53 3.67
N PHE A 495 11.30 17.33 2.43
CA PHE A 495 10.16 16.47 2.09
C PHE A 495 10.56 15.25 1.27
N ALA A 496 11.84 15.10 0.96
CA ALA A 496 12.40 13.92 0.31
C ALA A 496 13.78 13.60 0.87
N GLU A 497 14.11 12.32 0.90
CA GLU A 497 15.43 11.80 1.22
C GLU A 497 15.76 10.59 0.35
N GLN A 498 17.06 10.35 0.14
CA GLN A 498 17.56 9.17 -0.56
C GLN A 498 18.44 8.36 0.37
N VAL A 499 18.18 7.05 0.41
CA VAL A 499 18.97 6.07 1.18
C VAL A 499 19.59 5.08 0.21
N ILE A 500 20.89 4.83 0.36
CA ILE A 500 21.58 3.75 -0.34
C ILE A 500 21.78 2.61 0.64
N ARG A 501 21.21 1.48 0.31
CA ARG A 501 21.23 0.28 1.10
C ARG A 501 22.03 -0.80 0.38
N VAL A 502 22.94 -1.46 1.09
CA VAL A 502 23.81 -2.46 0.48
C VAL A 502 23.69 -3.79 1.22
N TYR A 503 23.65 -4.87 0.42
CA TYR A 503 23.58 -6.24 0.89
C TYR A 503 24.67 -7.08 0.27
N CYS A 504 25.02 -8.20 0.93
CA CYS A 504 25.92 -9.24 0.43
C CYS A 504 25.13 -10.53 0.19
N LYS A 505 25.27 -11.12 -1.00
CA LYS A 505 24.67 -12.42 -1.33
C LYS A 505 25.36 -13.57 -0.59
N ASN A 506 26.66 -13.43 -0.32
CA ASN A 506 27.43 -14.41 0.42
C ASN A 506 27.08 -14.34 1.92
N GLN A 507 27.05 -15.50 2.57
CA GLN A 507 26.71 -15.63 3.99
C GLN A 507 27.95 -15.98 4.87
N ASP A 508 29.08 -16.27 4.21
CA ASP A 508 30.33 -16.54 4.92
C ASP A 508 30.78 -15.34 5.76
N PRO A 509 31.04 -15.49 7.06
CA PRO A 509 31.35 -14.39 7.96
C PRO A 509 32.56 -13.54 7.53
N ASP A 510 33.59 -14.17 6.97
CA ASP A 510 34.82 -13.48 6.54
C ASP A 510 34.55 -12.64 5.29
N THR A 511 33.82 -13.21 4.34
CA THR A 511 33.35 -12.48 3.14
C THR A 511 32.44 -11.31 3.50
N VAL A 512 31.50 -11.51 4.44
CA VAL A 512 30.60 -10.43 4.91
C VAL A 512 31.38 -9.33 5.61
N SER A 513 32.37 -9.68 6.44
CA SER A 513 33.25 -8.71 7.12
C SER A 513 34.05 -7.89 6.11
N ALA A 514 34.65 -8.56 5.12
CA ALA A 514 35.37 -7.91 4.02
C ALA A 514 34.44 -6.98 3.24
N ALA A 515 33.23 -7.44 2.88
CA ALA A 515 32.24 -6.66 2.15
C ALA A 515 31.80 -5.39 2.92
N LYS A 516 31.65 -5.47 4.25
CA LYS A 516 31.38 -4.30 5.10
C LYS A 516 32.51 -3.27 5.01
N GLN A 517 33.78 -3.71 5.09
CA GLN A 517 34.93 -2.81 4.97
C GLN A 517 34.98 -2.14 3.60
N TYR A 518 34.68 -2.88 2.52
CA TYR A 518 34.58 -2.30 1.17
C TYR A 518 33.50 -1.24 1.08
N PHE A 519 32.32 -1.51 1.64
CA PHE A 519 31.23 -0.55 1.66
C PHE A 519 31.59 0.73 2.42
N ILE A 520 32.23 0.62 3.58
CA ILE A 520 32.74 1.78 4.34
C ILE A 520 33.73 2.59 3.49
N GLN A 521 34.71 1.93 2.86
CA GLN A 521 35.69 2.61 2.01
C GLN A 521 35.06 3.28 0.79
N TRP A 522 34.04 2.64 0.22
CA TRP A 522 33.27 3.22 -0.88
C TRP A 522 32.53 4.50 -0.44
N CYS A 523 31.90 4.52 0.74
CA CYS A 523 31.24 5.71 1.30
C CYS A 523 32.24 6.83 1.56
N ILE A 524 33.40 6.53 2.12
CA ILE A 524 34.46 7.53 2.36
C ILE A 524 34.91 8.17 1.06
N ARG A 525 35.18 7.37 0.01
CA ARG A 525 35.63 7.90 -1.30
C ARG A 525 34.58 8.76 -1.99
N ARG A 526 33.29 8.52 -1.71
CA ARG A 526 32.16 9.27 -2.29
C ARG A 526 31.70 10.44 -1.44
N ASP A 527 32.33 10.60 -0.25
CA ASP A 527 31.95 11.61 0.72
C ASP A 527 30.49 11.46 1.19
N PHE A 528 30.05 10.20 1.32
CA PHE A 528 28.75 9.85 1.87
C PHE A 528 28.83 9.72 3.40
N THR A 529 27.66 9.67 4.07
CA THR A 529 27.63 9.43 5.52
C THR A 529 28.20 8.04 5.84
N LYS A 530 28.81 7.88 7.02
CA LYS A 530 29.30 6.57 7.47
C LYS A 530 28.15 5.57 7.47
N PRO A 531 28.33 4.37 6.91
CA PRO A 531 27.27 3.37 6.90
C PRO A 531 26.82 3.01 8.31
N GLN A 532 25.50 2.91 8.46
CA GLN A 532 24.85 2.45 9.67
C GLN A 532 24.46 0.99 9.49
N ASP A 533 24.90 0.11 10.38
CA ASP A 533 24.53 -1.31 10.39
C ASP A 533 23.55 -1.68 11.51
N CYS A 534 23.18 -0.69 12.33
CA CYS A 534 22.23 -0.79 13.43
C CYS A 534 20.95 0.01 13.15
N ASP A 535 19.87 -0.35 13.82
CA ASP A 535 18.58 0.35 13.68
C ASP A 535 18.57 1.74 14.37
N VAL A 536 19.53 1.99 15.25
CA VAL A 536 19.67 3.25 15.99
C VAL A 536 21.07 3.80 15.80
N VAL A 537 21.15 5.07 15.43
CA VAL A 537 22.41 5.82 15.37
C VAL A 537 22.85 6.19 16.78
N ALA A 538 23.97 5.59 17.25
CA ALA A 538 24.62 6.06 18.45
C ALA A 538 25.62 7.18 18.03
N PRO A 539 25.46 8.44 18.48
CA PRO A 539 26.29 9.57 18.04
C PRO A 539 27.80 9.35 18.28
N HIS A 540 28.14 8.58 19.31
CA HIS A 540 29.53 8.22 19.63
C HIS A 540 30.07 7.08 18.73
N LEU A 541 29.20 6.28 18.09
CA LEU A 541 29.56 5.24 17.13
C LEU A 541 29.57 5.76 15.69
N THR A 542 28.88 6.87 15.43
CA THR A 542 28.84 7.52 14.11
C THR A 542 29.44 8.91 14.23
N PRO A 543 30.79 9.02 14.21
CA PRO A 543 31.45 10.32 14.35
C PRO A 543 31.11 11.25 13.19
N MET A 544 31.05 12.57 13.49
CA MET A 544 30.80 13.58 12.47
C MET A 544 31.88 13.53 11.38
N LYS A 545 31.51 13.86 10.15
CA LYS A 545 32.33 13.80 8.94
C LYS A 545 33.77 14.31 9.09
N LYS A 546 34.01 15.35 9.91
CA LYS A 546 35.32 15.94 10.19
C LYS A 546 36.26 15.02 10.97
N SER A 547 35.76 13.98 11.64
CA SER A 547 36.58 13.06 12.44
C SER A 547 36.94 11.75 11.71
N TRP A 548 36.44 11.52 10.50
CA TRP A 548 36.71 10.31 9.72
C TRP A 548 38.19 10.16 9.35
N ASN A 549 38.86 11.25 9.01
CA ASN A 549 40.29 11.22 8.64
C ASN A 549 41.20 10.82 9.79
N ASN A 550 40.79 11.06 11.05
CA ASN A 550 41.57 10.72 12.23
C ASN A 550 41.39 9.25 12.66
N ILE A 551 40.36 8.55 12.22
CA ILE A 551 40.07 7.15 12.54
C ILE A 551 40.91 6.21 11.67
N GLN A 552 41.27 6.60 10.44
CA GLN A 552 42.14 5.76 9.58
C GLN A 552 43.51 5.48 10.19
N GLU A 553 44.07 6.37 11.02
CA GLU A 553 45.33 6.16 11.69
C GLU A 553 45.23 5.32 12.99
N ALA A 554 44.04 5.32 13.62
CA ALA A 554 43.80 4.57 14.87
C ALA A 554 43.38 3.11 14.60
N GLU A 555 42.55 2.85 13.60
CA GLU A 555 42.08 1.50 13.27
C GLU A 555 43.15 0.62 12.60
N CYS A 556 44.14 1.22 11.94
CA CYS A 556 45.33 0.48 11.49
C CYS A 556 46.21 0.00 12.64
N ARG A 557 46.05 0.53 13.87
CA ARG A 557 46.86 0.13 15.05
C ARG A 557 46.18 -0.84 16.00
N THR A 558 44.85 -1.12 15.83
CA THR A 558 44.07 -1.94 16.78
C THR A 558 43.41 -3.16 16.14
N ALA A 559 43.91 -3.65 15.02
CA ALA A 559 43.45 -4.91 14.43
C ALA A 559 44.00 -6.14 15.18
N ALA A 560 43.86 -6.18 16.50
CA ALA A 560 44.10 -7.36 17.33
C ALA A 560 43.33 -7.21 18.64
N GLU A 561 41.99 -7.47 18.62
CA GLU A 561 41.29 -8.01 19.80
C GLU A 561 39.88 -8.49 19.43
N PRO A 562 39.41 -9.62 20.01
CA PRO A 562 38.20 -10.28 19.57
C PRO A 562 36.96 -9.61 20.15
N SER A 563 35.87 -9.67 19.36
CA SER A 563 34.55 -9.12 19.65
C SER A 563 34.04 -9.52 21.04
N CYS A 564 33.85 -8.56 21.89
CA CYS A 564 33.11 -8.70 23.12
C CYS A 564 31.62 -8.89 22.82
N LYS A 565 31.12 -10.10 22.92
CA LYS A 565 29.68 -10.38 23.07
C LYS A 565 29.29 -10.01 24.49
N GLN A 566 28.97 -8.74 24.74
CA GLN A 566 28.25 -8.40 25.97
C GLN A 566 26.80 -8.86 25.83
N ARG A 567 26.44 -9.90 26.57
CA ARG A 567 25.06 -10.19 26.93
C ARG A 567 24.61 -9.07 27.87
N LEU A 568 23.55 -8.39 27.51
CA LEU A 568 22.83 -7.56 28.45
C LEU A 568 22.18 -8.47 29.51
N PRO A 569 22.36 -8.22 30.82
CA PRO A 569 21.63 -8.93 31.83
C PRO A 569 20.18 -8.39 31.82
N PHE A 570 19.25 -9.26 31.50
CA PHE A 570 17.86 -9.11 31.92
C PHE A 570 17.78 -9.81 33.28
N ASP A 571 17.75 -9.05 34.34
CA ASP A 571 17.36 -9.50 35.66
C ASP A 571 16.05 -8.82 36.05
N GLU A 572 15.08 -9.73 36.37
CA GLU A 572 13.85 -9.64 37.14
C GLU A 572 12.82 -8.54 36.82
#